data_036d3bfacc6cc0407da07f4628848626
#
_entry.id   036d3bfacc6cc0407da07f4628848626
#
_cell.length_a   1.000
_cell.length_b   1.000
_cell.length_c   1.000
_cell.angle_alpha   90.00
_cell.angle_beta   90.00
_cell.angle_gamma   90.00
#
_symmetry.space_group_name_H-M   'P 1'
#
loop_
_entity.id
_entity.type
_entity.pdbx_description
1 polymer ?
#
loop_
_entity_poly.entity_id
_entity_poly.type
_entity_poly.pdbx_seq_one_letter_code
_entity_poly.pdbx_strand_id
1 'polypeptide(L)'
;LLTFDPHPRKVVQPSNAPMLLQTIEERSEILSKLGLEIIFVQPFTKAFSKLNAEEYVKDILVNQLNVEHLLVGYNHRFGKNRTANIFDLMKFGKKYKFSVGEIQPHIVNKITVSSTKIRNAISNGNVKYANSLLGHTYKLKGIVMKGRQNGKKIGFPTANVKIKERE
;
A
#
# COMPACT_ATOMS: atom_id res chain seq x y z
N LEU A 1 -6.28 9.96 -2.14
CA LEU A 1 -5.55 9.00 -1.30
C LEU A 1 -4.13 9.49 -1.06
N LEU A 2 -3.66 9.47 0.19
CA LEU A 2 -2.24 9.64 0.54
C LEU A 2 -1.58 8.27 0.65
N THR A 3 -0.45 8.09 -0.04
CA THR A 3 0.39 6.89 0.04
C THR A 3 1.86 7.27 0.10
N PHE A 4 2.73 6.32 0.42
CA PHE A 4 4.16 6.54 0.59
C PHE A 4 4.97 5.74 -0.44
N ASP A 5 6.04 6.34 -0.96
CA ASP A 5 7.05 5.68 -1.77
C ASP A 5 8.45 6.22 -1.43
N PRO A 6 9.43 5.33 -1.14
CA PRO A 6 9.31 3.89 -0.94
C PRO A 6 8.44 3.49 0.26
N HIS A 7 8.11 2.21 0.35
CA HIS A 7 7.35 1.69 1.50
C HIS A 7 8.05 2.03 2.83
N PRO A 8 7.35 2.53 3.87
CA PRO A 8 7.97 3.01 5.11
C PRO A 8 8.96 2.04 5.74
N ARG A 9 8.67 0.73 5.75
CA ARG A 9 9.60 -0.28 6.30
C ARG A 9 10.91 -0.40 5.52
N LYS A 10 10.94 -0.09 4.22
CA LYS A 10 12.19 -0.07 3.44
C LYS A 10 13.19 0.94 3.98
N VAL A 11 12.69 2.06 4.49
CA VAL A 11 13.52 3.14 5.03
C VAL A 11 13.90 2.90 6.48
N VAL A 12 12.94 2.38 7.29
CA VAL A 12 13.09 2.26 8.75
C VAL A 12 13.65 0.89 9.16
N GLN A 13 13.27 -0.18 8.46
CA GLN A 13 13.63 -1.57 8.74
C GLN A 13 13.82 -2.36 7.44
N PRO A 14 14.87 -2.09 6.66
CA PRO A 14 15.05 -2.67 5.31
C PRO A 14 15.01 -4.21 5.29
N SER A 15 15.63 -4.86 6.28
CA SER A 15 15.66 -6.33 6.39
C SER A 15 14.28 -6.96 6.61
N ASN A 16 13.30 -6.20 7.10
CA ASN A 16 11.93 -6.64 7.38
C ASN A 16 10.88 -5.99 6.46
N ALA A 17 11.34 -5.37 5.36
CA ALA A 17 10.43 -4.76 4.40
C ALA A 17 9.61 -5.85 3.69
N PRO A 18 8.28 -5.73 3.64
CA PRO A 18 7.45 -6.70 2.94
C PRO A 18 7.54 -6.47 1.44
N MET A 19 7.52 -7.54 0.64
CA MET A 19 7.28 -7.41 -0.79
C MET A 19 5.92 -6.73 -1.04
N LEU A 20 5.89 -5.77 -1.95
CA LEU A 20 4.66 -5.07 -2.28
C LEU A 20 3.72 -5.98 -3.07
N LEU A 21 2.43 -5.95 -2.74
CA LEU A 21 1.40 -6.64 -3.52
C LEU A 21 1.19 -5.98 -4.88
N GLN A 22 1.42 -4.68 -4.95
CA GLN A 22 1.21 -3.85 -6.13
C GLN A 22 2.25 -2.73 -6.15
N THR A 23 2.74 -2.35 -7.32
CA THR A 23 3.49 -1.10 -7.49
C THR A 23 2.57 0.11 -7.33
N ILE A 24 3.13 1.32 -7.24
CA ILE A 24 2.31 2.54 -7.19
C ILE A 24 1.46 2.67 -8.46
N GLU A 25 2.02 2.37 -9.62
CA GLU A 25 1.32 2.43 -10.90
C GLU A 25 0.15 1.43 -10.97
N GLU A 26 0.38 0.17 -10.55
CA GLU A 26 -0.67 -0.86 -10.52
C GLU A 26 -1.79 -0.49 -9.55
N ARG A 27 -1.44 0.05 -8.39
CA ARG A 27 -2.41 0.54 -7.40
C ARG A 27 -3.21 1.71 -7.93
N SER A 28 -2.54 2.68 -8.56
CA SER A 28 -3.19 3.86 -9.15
C SER A 28 -4.19 3.46 -10.24
N GLU A 29 -3.82 2.50 -11.10
CA GLU A 29 -4.70 1.99 -12.14
C GLU A 29 -5.98 1.33 -11.58
N ILE A 30 -5.85 0.55 -10.49
CA ILE A 30 -6.99 -0.09 -9.84
C ILE A 30 -7.89 0.95 -9.17
N LEU A 31 -7.29 1.86 -8.40
CA LEU A 31 -8.04 2.86 -7.64
C LEU A 31 -8.74 3.89 -8.53
N SER A 32 -8.13 4.26 -9.65
CA SER A 32 -8.76 5.12 -10.66
C SER A 32 -10.04 4.50 -11.23
N LYS A 33 -10.03 3.17 -11.50
CA LYS A 33 -11.24 2.44 -11.94
C LYS A 33 -12.35 2.39 -10.89
N LEU A 34 -12.00 2.59 -9.62
CA LEU A 34 -12.94 2.68 -8.50
C LEU A 34 -13.38 4.13 -8.20
N GLY A 35 -13.05 5.08 -9.08
CA GLY A 35 -13.47 6.47 -8.96
C GLY A 35 -12.56 7.34 -8.08
N LEU A 36 -11.36 6.87 -7.73
CA LEU A 36 -10.40 7.69 -7.00
C LEU A 36 -9.72 8.68 -7.96
N GLU A 37 -9.91 9.96 -7.74
CA GLU A 37 -9.44 11.02 -8.65
C GLU A 37 -7.97 11.37 -8.43
N ILE A 38 -7.52 11.41 -7.16
CA ILE A 38 -6.19 11.91 -6.80
C ILE A 38 -5.47 10.91 -5.90
N ILE A 39 -4.23 10.59 -6.26
CA ILE A 39 -3.29 9.86 -5.42
C ILE A 39 -2.09 10.76 -5.14
N PHE A 40 -1.92 11.15 -3.90
CA PHE A 40 -0.75 11.89 -3.44
C PHE A 40 0.31 10.90 -2.95
N VAL A 41 1.44 10.84 -3.65
CA VAL A 41 2.56 9.97 -3.30
C VAL A 41 3.60 10.78 -2.54
N GLN A 42 3.62 10.61 -1.22
CA GLN A 42 4.59 11.27 -0.34
C GLN A 42 5.91 10.49 -0.33
N PRO A 43 7.04 11.12 -0.68
CA PRO A 43 8.36 10.51 -0.51
C PRO A 43 8.61 10.17 0.95
N PHE A 44 8.82 8.87 1.25
CA PHE A 44 9.13 8.44 2.62
C PHE A 44 10.64 8.35 2.81
N THR A 45 11.22 9.38 3.41
CA THR A 45 12.65 9.51 3.67
C THR A 45 12.99 9.25 5.15
N LYS A 46 14.28 9.09 5.46
CA LYS A 46 14.76 9.04 6.86
C LYS A 46 14.40 10.32 7.64
N ALA A 47 14.43 11.49 6.98
CA ALA A 47 14.01 12.74 7.60
C ALA A 47 12.50 12.72 7.89
N PHE A 48 11.68 12.33 6.91
CA PHE A 48 10.23 12.19 7.09
C PHE A 48 9.86 11.22 8.23
N SER A 49 10.58 10.11 8.37
CA SER A 49 10.33 9.11 9.42
C SER A 49 10.59 9.62 10.85
N LYS A 50 11.27 10.74 11.00
CA LYS A 50 11.56 11.38 12.29
C LYS A 50 10.49 12.38 12.72
N LEU A 51 9.57 12.77 11.85
CA LEU A 51 8.48 13.68 12.18
C LEU A 51 7.66 13.11 13.35
N ASN A 52 7.43 13.92 14.36
CA ASN A 52 6.47 13.55 15.40
C ASN A 52 5.03 13.61 14.87
N ALA A 53 4.08 13.18 15.66
CA ALA A 53 2.69 13.08 15.22
C ALA A 53 2.10 14.45 14.84
N GLU A 54 2.40 15.48 15.60
CA GLU A 54 1.88 16.82 15.37
C GLU A 54 2.51 17.48 14.14
N GLU A 55 3.83 17.36 13.97
CA GLU A 55 4.54 17.82 12.77
C GLU A 55 3.95 17.18 11.51
N TYR A 56 3.76 15.86 11.51
CA TYR A 56 3.12 15.16 10.39
C TYR A 56 1.72 15.72 10.08
N VAL A 57 0.88 15.90 11.11
CA VAL A 57 -0.48 16.42 10.91
C VAL A 57 -0.46 17.85 10.41
N LYS A 58 0.31 18.73 11.07
CA LYS A 58 0.36 20.16 10.73
C LYS A 58 0.96 20.39 9.35
N ASP A 59 2.13 19.80 9.07
CA ASP A 59 2.89 20.16 7.88
C ASP A 59 2.37 19.42 6.63
N ILE A 60 1.96 18.15 6.77
CA ILE A 60 1.50 17.36 5.63
C ILE A 60 -0.01 17.45 5.46
N LEU A 61 -0.79 17.09 6.49
CA LEU A 61 -2.24 17.00 6.32
C LEU A 61 -2.89 18.38 6.22
N VAL A 62 -2.47 19.33 7.05
CA VAL A 62 -3.08 20.68 7.10
C VAL A 62 -2.44 21.60 6.05
N ASN A 63 -1.13 21.87 6.18
CA ASN A 63 -0.48 22.90 5.37
C ASN A 63 -0.31 22.50 3.90
N GLN A 64 0.05 21.22 3.63
CA GLN A 64 0.32 20.77 2.26
C GLN A 64 -0.93 20.24 1.56
N LEU A 65 -1.77 19.46 2.25
CA LEU A 65 -2.93 18.80 1.65
C LEU A 65 -4.26 19.50 1.92
N ASN A 66 -4.29 20.50 2.83
CA ASN A 66 -5.51 21.20 3.22
C ASN A 66 -6.68 20.24 3.52
N VAL A 67 -6.44 19.23 4.36
CA VAL A 67 -7.39 18.15 4.63
C VAL A 67 -8.57 18.68 5.43
N GLU A 68 -9.79 18.50 4.92
CA GLU A 68 -11.05 18.76 5.62
C GLU A 68 -11.64 17.51 6.27
N HIS A 69 -11.47 16.35 5.58
CA HIS A 69 -11.95 15.04 6.05
C HIS A 69 -10.87 13.99 5.88
N LEU A 70 -10.53 13.28 6.94
CA LEU A 70 -9.51 12.24 6.94
C LEU A 70 -10.15 10.90 7.28
N LEU A 71 -10.02 9.91 6.40
CA LEU A 71 -10.42 8.53 6.64
C LEU A 71 -9.19 7.66 6.88
N VAL A 72 -9.16 6.92 7.99
CA VAL A 72 -8.06 6.02 8.34
C VAL A 72 -8.57 4.66 8.78
N GLY A 73 -7.79 3.61 8.56
CA GLY A 73 -8.14 2.28 9.06
C GLY A 73 -8.10 2.20 10.59
N TYR A 74 -8.88 1.29 11.17
CA TYR A 74 -9.02 1.07 12.62
C TYR A 74 -7.69 0.89 13.37
N ASN A 75 -6.67 0.36 12.72
CA ASN A 75 -5.35 0.11 13.31
C ASN A 75 -4.28 1.11 12.85
N HIS A 76 -4.71 2.27 12.36
CA HIS A 76 -3.80 3.30 11.86
C HIS A 76 -2.86 3.79 12.96
N ARG A 77 -1.57 3.84 12.62
CA ARG A 77 -0.50 4.37 13.48
C ARG A 77 0.41 5.27 12.68
N PHE A 78 0.78 6.42 13.25
CA PHE A 78 1.59 7.43 12.56
C PHE A 78 2.56 8.16 13.50
N GLY A 79 3.34 9.09 12.95
CA GLY A 79 4.38 9.79 13.66
C GLY A 79 5.61 8.92 13.94
N LYS A 80 6.65 9.53 14.48
CA LYS A 80 7.91 8.85 14.84
C LYS A 80 7.64 7.63 15.72
N ASN A 81 8.21 6.49 15.34
CA ASN A 81 8.03 5.20 16.02
C ASN A 81 6.57 4.72 16.10
N ARG A 82 5.66 5.28 15.27
CA ARG A 82 4.24 4.90 15.24
C ARG A 82 3.52 5.07 16.59
N THR A 83 3.90 6.08 17.37
CA THR A 83 3.39 6.30 18.73
C THR A 83 1.95 6.81 18.76
N ALA A 84 1.52 7.54 17.72
CA ALA A 84 0.19 8.11 17.64
C ALA A 84 -0.83 7.17 16.96
N ASN A 85 -2.10 7.33 17.29
CA ASN A 85 -3.23 6.53 16.82
C ASN A 85 -4.42 7.41 16.41
N ILE A 86 -5.59 6.79 16.14
CA ILE A 86 -6.80 7.50 15.71
C ILE A 86 -7.33 8.51 16.75
N PHE A 87 -7.19 8.21 18.05
CA PHE A 87 -7.63 9.16 19.10
C PHE A 87 -6.78 10.41 19.10
N ASP A 88 -5.49 10.29 18.79
CA ASP A 88 -4.60 11.44 18.65
C ASP A 88 -4.96 12.24 17.39
N LEU A 89 -5.29 11.56 16.27
CA LEU A 89 -5.82 12.24 15.07
C LEU A 89 -7.11 13.01 15.36
N MET A 90 -8.04 12.45 16.15
CA MET A 90 -9.26 13.15 16.53
C MET A 90 -8.98 14.41 17.37
N LYS A 91 -7.98 14.36 18.27
CA LYS A 91 -7.52 15.56 19.01
C LYS A 91 -6.94 16.61 18.07
N PHE A 92 -6.08 16.20 17.13
CA PHE A 92 -5.54 17.10 16.12
C PHE A 92 -6.62 17.62 15.16
N GLY A 93 -7.61 16.80 14.82
CA GLY A 93 -8.75 17.22 14.01
C GLY A 93 -9.52 18.39 14.67
N LYS A 94 -9.77 18.31 15.99
CA LYS A 94 -10.36 19.43 16.75
C LYS A 94 -9.46 20.65 16.74
N LYS A 95 -8.13 20.47 16.91
CA LYS A 95 -7.15 21.57 16.95
C LYS A 95 -7.01 22.26 15.60
N TYR A 96 -6.96 21.51 14.51
CA TYR A 96 -6.69 22.00 13.15
C TYR A 96 -7.93 22.06 12.25
N LYS A 97 -9.13 21.83 12.80
CA LYS A 97 -10.44 21.97 12.14
C LYS A 97 -10.67 21.03 10.96
N PHE A 98 -10.29 19.76 11.09
CA PHE A 98 -10.66 18.69 10.15
C PHE A 98 -11.36 17.54 10.87
N SER A 99 -12.22 16.81 10.15
CA SER A 99 -12.91 15.64 10.70
C SER A 99 -12.12 14.36 10.47
N VAL A 100 -12.31 13.37 11.36
CA VAL A 100 -11.65 12.06 11.29
C VAL A 100 -12.70 10.96 11.32
N GLY A 101 -12.70 10.11 10.29
CA GLY A 101 -13.51 8.90 10.21
C GLY A 101 -12.66 7.64 10.28
N GLU A 102 -13.22 6.58 10.85
CA GLU A 102 -12.58 5.27 10.96
C GLU A 102 -13.17 4.29 9.96
N ILE A 103 -12.30 3.63 9.20
CA ILE A 103 -12.66 2.53 8.31
C ILE A 103 -12.52 1.23 9.10
N GLN A 104 -13.64 0.54 9.27
CA GLN A 104 -13.68 -0.75 9.95
C GLN A 104 -12.97 -1.85 9.16
N PRO A 105 -12.48 -2.91 9.82
CA PRO A 105 -11.82 -4.01 9.13
C PRO A 105 -12.79 -4.70 8.16
N HIS A 106 -12.33 -4.93 6.93
CA HIS A 106 -13.09 -5.70 5.96
C HIS A 106 -12.99 -7.20 6.27
N ILE A 107 -14.14 -7.89 6.27
CA ILE A 107 -14.24 -9.31 6.61
C ILE A 107 -14.80 -10.07 5.40
N VAL A 108 -14.08 -11.11 4.97
CA VAL A 108 -14.49 -12.05 3.92
C VAL A 108 -14.51 -13.45 4.52
N ASN A 109 -15.64 -14.15 4.43
CA ASN A 109 -15.80 -15.50 4.99
C ASN A 109 -15.33 -15.63 6.45
N LYS A 110 -15.74 -14.69 7.30
CA LYS A 110 -15.36 -14.59 8.73
C LYS A 110 -13.86 -14.32 8.96
N ILE A 111 -13.11 -13.96 7.94
CA ILE A 111 -11.67 -13.69 8.02
C ILE A 111 -11.45 -12.20 7.78
N THR A 112 -10.79 -11.54 8.74
CA THR A 112 -10.33 -10.15 8.55
C THR A 112 -9.28 -10.10 7.44
N VAL A 113 -9.54 -9.31 6.40
CA VAL A 113 -8.63 -9.10 5.28
C VAL A 113 -7.41 -8.31 5.74
N SER A 114 -6.22 -8.75 5.34
CA SER A 114 -4.98 -8.02 5.55
C SER A 114 -3.95 -8.31 4.47
N SER A 115 -3.09 -7.35 4.19
CA SER A 115 -2.00 -7.51 3.22
C SER A 115 -1.06 -8.68 3.58
N THR A 116 -0.87 -8.96 4.87
CA THR A 116 -0.05 -10.09 5.32
C THR A 116 -0.67 -11.43 4.91
N LYS A 117 -1.97 -11.62 5.13
CA LYS A 117 -2.67 -12.84 4.72
C LYS A 117 -2.63 -13.04 3.20
N ILE A 118 -2.81 -11.96 2.45
CA ILE A 118 -2.74 -12.00 0.99
C ILE A 118 -1.33 -12.38 0.52
N ARG A 119 -0.27 -11.79 1.08
CA ARG A 119 1.12 -12.16 0.74
C ARG A 119 1.40 -13.62 1.04
N ASN A 120 1.00 -14.11 2.20
CA ASN A 120 1.17 -15.51 2.58
C ASN A 120 0.43 -16.46 1.62
N ALA A 121 -0.78 -16.11 1.22
CA ALA A 121 -1.53 -16.90 0.25
C ALA A 121 -0.82 -16.97 -1.11
N ILE A 122 -0.31 -15.84 -1.61
CA ILE A 122 0.44 -15.78 -2.87
C ILE A 122 1.74 -16.58 -2.76
N SER A 123 2.52 -16.40 -1.70
CA SER A 123 3.79 -17.11 -1.48
C SER A 123 3.62 -18.64 -1.39
N ASN A 124 2.47 -19.09 -0.88
CA ASN A 124 2.11 -20.50 -0.80
C ASN A 124 1.41 -21.03 -2.08
N GLY A 125 1.36 -20.23 -3.15
CA GLY A 125 0.72 -20.61 -4.40
C GLY A 125 -0.82 -20.65 -4.37
N ASN A 126 -1.45 -20.26 -3.25
CA ASN A 126 -2.92 -20.23 -3.13
C ASN A 126 -3.50 -18.93 -3.70
N VAL A 127 -3.35 -18.76 -5.03
CA VAL A 127 -3.79 -17.56 -5.75
C VAL A 127 -5.31 -17.39 -5.69
N LYS A 128 -6.07 -18.49 -5.72
CA LYS A 128 -7.55 -18.42 -5.62
C LYS A 128 -7.99 -17.78 -4.30
N TYR A 129 -7.38 -18.17 -3.20
CA TYR A 129 -7.66 -17.59 -1.88
C TYR A 129 -7.16 -16.13 -1.81
N ALA A 130 -5.98 -15.82 -2.35
CA ALA A 130 -5.50 -14.45 -2.43
C ALA A 130 -6.49 -13.54 -3.18
N ASN A 131 -7.02 -14.00 -4.32
CA ASN A 131 -8.00 -13.25 -5.11
C ASN A 131 -9.32 -13.03 -4.34
N SER A 132 -9.79 -14.01 -3.57
CA SER A 132 -10.99 -13.83 -2.75
C SER A 132 -10.81 -12.76 -1.66
N LEU A 133 -9.62 -12.63 -1.10
CA LEU A 133 -9.30 -11.58 -0.13
C LEU A 133 -9.06 -10.21 -0.77
N LEU A 134 -8.53 -10.18 -2.00
CA LEU A 134 -8.30 -8.95 -2.77
C LEU A 134 -9.58 -8.35 -3.35
N GLY A 135 -10.60 -9.17 -3.57
CA GLY A 135 -11.80 -8.78 -4.32
C GLY A 135 -11.59 -8.63 -5.83
N HIS A 136 -10.39 -8.94 -6.33
CA HIS A 136 -10.04 -8.93 -7.76
C HIS A 136 -8.92 -9.92 -8.06
N THR A 137 -8.71 -10.22 -9.35
CA THR A 137 -7.60 -11.09 -9.78
C THR A 137 -6.25 -10.43 -9.51
N TYR A 138 -5.37 -11.14 -8.84
CA TYR A 138 -3.98 -10.73 -8.67
C TYR A 138 -3.26 -10.72 -10.01
N LYS A 139 -2.62 -9.60 -10.32
CA LYS A 139 -1.95 -9.38 -11.61
C LYS A 139 -0.46 -9.13 -11.40
N LEU A 140 0.33 -9.62 -12.35
CA LEU A 140 1.74 -9.32 -12.49
C LEU A 140 1.95 -8.63 -13.83
N LYS A 141 2.55 -7.44 -13.82
CA LYS A 141 2.90 -6.69 -15.02
C LYS A 141 4.40 -6.79 -15.26
N GLY A 142 4.80 -7.09 -16.48
CA GLY A 142 6.20 -7.21 -16.83
C GLY A 142 6.45 -7.06 -18.32
N ILE A 143 7.74 -7.08 -18.69
CA ILE A 143 8.20 -6.96 -20.08
C ILE A 143 8.62 -8.32 -20.58
N VAL A 144 8.12 -8.74 -21.76
CA VAL A 144 8.55 -9.97 -22.39
C VAL A 144 9.99 -9.80 -22.89
N MET A 145 10.86 -10.66 -22.39
CA MET A 145 12.29 -10.66 -22.72
C MET A 145 12.66 -11.89 -23.54
N LYS A 146 13.64 -11.73 -24.41
CA LYS A 146 14.21 -12.88 -25.15
C LYS A 146 14.92 -13.81 -24.17
N GLY A 147 14.49 -15.06 -24.08
CA GLY A 147 15.12 -16.10 -23.28
C GLY A 147 15.92 -17.09 -24.13
N ARG A 148 16.24 -18.24 -23.55
CA ARG A 148 17.00 -19.33 -24.21
C ARG A 148 16.25 -20.03 -25.35
N GLN A 149 14.95 -19.74 -25.52
CA GLN A 149 14.05 -20.31 -26.54
C GLN A 149 13.97 -21.85 -26.53
N ASN A 150 14.22 -22.48 -25.39
CA ASN A 150 14.18 -23.94 -25.28
C ASN A 150 12.77 -24.49 -25.57
N GLY A 151 11.72 -23.79 -25.10
CA GLY A 151 10.33 -24.17 -25.40
C GLY A 151 10.04 -24.22 -26.91
N LYS A 152 10.57 -23.26 -27.69
CA LYS A 152 10.41 -23.24 -29.14
C LYS A 152 11.04 -24.49 -29.80
N LYS A 153 12.20 -24.98 -29.28
CA LYS A 153 12.90 -26.16 -29.81
C LYS A 153 12.11 -27.46 -29.61
N ILE A 154 11.26 -27.50 -28.58
CA ILE A 154 10.43 -28.68 -28.24
C ILE A 154 8.95 -28.48 -28.59
N GLY A 155 8.62 -27.49 -29.43
CA GLY A 155 7.25 -27.24 -29.91
C GLY A 155 6.34 -26.46 -28.97
N PHE A 156 6.83 -26.04 -27.79
CA PHE A 156 6.05 -25.29 -26.79
C PHE A 156 6.70 -23.91 -26.53
N PRO A 157 6.47 -22.90 -27.39
CA PRO A 157 7.05 -21.58 -27.19
C PRO A 157 6.54 -20.95 -25.89
N THR A 158 7.47 -20.44 -25.07
CA THR A 158 7.19 -19.79 -23.79
C THR A 158 7.67 -18.34 -23.80
N ALA A 159 6.96 -17.47 -23.08
CA ALA A 159 7.38 -16.10 -22.84
C ALA A 159 8.16 -16.00 -21.52
N ASN A 160 9.34 -15.35 -21.56
CA ASN A 160 10.06 -14.97 -20.36
C ASN A 160 9.63 -13.54 -19.98
N VAL A 161 9.00 -13.40 -18.83
CA VAL A 161 8.49 -12.11 -18.34
C VAL A 161 9.42 -11.58 -17.27
N LYS A 162 10.07 -10.44 -17.55
CA LYS A 162 10.80 -9.68 -16.52
C LYS A 162 9.81 -8.82 -15.76
N ILE A 163 9.60 -9.14 -14.49
CA ILE A 163 8.72 -8.39 -13.59
C ILE A 163 9.52 -7.26 -12.96
N LYS A 164 8.90 -6.06 -12.84
CA LYS A 164 9.48 -4.95 -12.08
C LYS A 164 9.59 -5.40 -10.61
N GLU A 165 10.72 -5.15 -10.01
CA GLU A 165 10.92 -5.48 -8.60
C GLU A 165 9.84 -4.80 -7.75
N ARG A 166 9.17 -5.60 -6.95
CA ARG A 166 8.10 -5.17 -6.02
C ARG A 166 8.67 -5.00 -4.61
N GLU A 167 9.82 -4.43 -4.60
CA GLU A 167 10.48 -4.13 -3.35
C GLU A 167 9.80 -3.02 -2.55
#